data_30b3efc5f91dc7c6f1a24dec2c1bbd49
#
_entry.id   30b3efc5f91dc7c6f1a24dec2c1bbd49
#
_cell.length_a   1.000
_cell.length_b   1.000
_cell.length_c   1.000
_cell.angle_alpha   90.00
_cell.angle_beta   90.00
_cell.angle_gamma   90.00
#
_symmetry.space_group_name_H-M   'P 1'
#
loop_
_entity.id
_entity.type
_entity.pdbx_description
1 polymer ?
#
loop_
_entity_poly.entity_id
_entity_poly.type
_entity_poly.pdbx_seq_one_letter_code
_entity_poly.pdbx_strand_id
1 'polypeptide(L)'
;MCLIIKATNPKTVSQSDLKESYTTNSDGFGIMFVDNNKIVSDKIKPNNFDQVKQLFNKYKNINKPIGIHFRFCTNGLTNIENAHPFKITKNIYLMHNGPKLPIPIIDNNMSDTHQFIKYYLKPILLNKPALIYDSKFQENLEEFIGNDKILFLDSEQNKFVIINEQEGNYKNDNWYSNTYWKKTNLINYHNYFSHNDYGNYKNSYLNEEEEEFEFNQDQQFDKIKTINSVQDIVDNKLDIDDLEILVRDKIENNQEEELAQFIHDLIYQS
;
A
#
# COMPACT_ATOMS: atom_id res chain seq x y z
N MET A 1 7.02 8.81 5.50
CA MET A 1 5.83 8.16 4.89
C MET A 1 5.69 8.67 3.47
N CYS A 2 5.23 7.81 2.54
CA CYS A 2 4.96 8.18 1.14
C CYS A 2 4.02 9.39 1.00
N LEU A 3 3.86 9.90 -0.20
CA LEU A 3 2.85 10.90 -0.53
C LEU A 3 2.14 10.50 -1.82
N ILE A 4 0.80 10.54 -1.80
CA ILE A 4 -0.04 10.44 -2.99
C ILE A 4 -0.63 11.82 -3.29
N ILE A 5 -0.66 12.19 -4.57
CA ILE A 5 -1.38 13.35 -5.07
C ILE A 5 -2.39 12.87 -6.12
N LYS A 6 -3.68 13.14 -5.92
CA LYS A 6 -4.69 13.01 -6.99
C LYS A 6 -4.99 14.41 -7.49
N ALA A 7 -4.50 14.74 -8.67
CA ALA A 7 -4.73 16.03 -9.30
C ALA A 7 -5.82 15.93 -10.37
N THR A 8 -6.68 16.95 -10.44
CA THR A 8 -7.69 17.06 -11.49
C THR A 8 -7.08 17.36 -12.85
N ASN A 9 -5.94 18.05 -12.84
CA ASN A 9 -5.11 18.34 -13.99
C ASN A 9 -3.64 18.47 -13.54
N PRO A 10 -2.66 17.87 -14.24
CA PRO A 10 -1.24 17.99 -13.88
C PRO A 10 -0.75 19.44 -13.77
N LYS A 11 -1.32 20.36 -14.53
CA LYS A 11 -0.92 21.79 -14.50
C LYS A 11 -1.22 22.48 -13.18
N THR A 12 -2.14 21.93 -12.37
CA THR A 12 -2.49 22.49 -11.05
C THR A 12 -1.50 22.09 -9.96
N VAL A 13 -0.62 21.09 -10.23
CA VAL A 13 0.45 20.70 -9.31
C VAL A 13 1.66 21.60 -9.51
N SER A 14 2.01 22.38 -8.47
CA SER A 14 3.13 23.29 -8.56
C SER A 14 4.48 22.59 -8.56
N GLN A 15 5.48 23.22 -9.19
CA GLN A 15 6.85 22.69 -9.16
C GLN A 15 7.44 22.72 -7.74
N SER A 16 7.00 23.65 -6.91
CA SER A 16 7.39 23.71 -5.49
C SER A 16 6.85 22.48 -4.75
N ASP A 17 5.56 22.12 -4.93
CA ASP A 17 4.97 20.97 -4.28
C ASP A 17 5.68 19.68 -4.70
N LEU A 18 6.00 19.51 -5.99
CA LEU A 18 6.77 18.37 -6.48
C LEU A 18 8.15 18.29 -5.85
N LYS A 19 8.84 19.44 -5.71
CA LYS A 19 10.19 19.49 -5.13
C LYS A 19 10.18 19.13 -3.64
N GLU A 20 9.26 19.73 -2.87
CA GLU A 20 9.13 19.45 -1.44
C GLU A 20 8.74 17.98 -1.21
N SER A 21 7.82 17.45 -2.03
CA SER A 21 7.43 16.04 -1.99
C SER A 21 8.62 15.09 -2.26
N TYR A 22 9.47 15.43 -3.23
CA TYR A 22 10.67 14.67 -3.52
C TYR A 22 11.71 14.77 -2.39
N THR A 23 11.88 15.96 -1.79
CA THR A 23 12.85 16.15 -0.71
C THR A 23 12.57 15.25 0.49
N THR A 24 11.30 14.97 0.76
CA THR A 24 10.87 14.10 1.86
C THR A 24 10.69 12.63 1.46
N ASN A 25 10.51 12.33 0.15
CA ASN A 25 10.17 10.99 -0.34
C ASN A 25 10.88 10.72 -1.68
N SER A 26 12.16 10.37 -1.64
CA SER A 26 13.03 10.26 -2.82
C SER A 26 13.23 8.84 -3.35
N ASP A 27 12.66 7.81 -2.69
CA ASP A 27 12.97 6.40 -2.98
C ASP A 27 12.24 5.83 -4.20
N GLY A 28 11.29 6.58 -4.73
CA GLY A 28 10.53 6.23 -5.93
C GLY A 28 9.58 7.34 -6.33
N PHE A 29 9.35 7.47 -7.62
CA PHE A 29 8.38 8.40 -8.19
C PHE A 29 7.56 7.71 -9.26
N GLY A 30 6.25 7.93 -9.28
CA GLY A 30 5.41 7.36 -10.33
C GLY A 30 4.13 8.12 -10.56
N ILE A 31 3.55 7.84 -11.72
CA ILE A 31 2.39 8.53 -12.29
C ILE A 31 1.43 7.51 -12.86
N MET A 32 0.11 7.75 -12.73
CA MET A 32 -0.92 6.98 -13.43
C MET A 32 -2.09 7.85 -13.85
N PHE A 33 -2.65 7.59 -15.02
CA PHE A 33 -3.86 8.21 -15.55
C PHE A 33 -4.50 7.32 -16.61
N VAL A 34 -5.75 7.63 -17.02
CA VAL A 34 -6.41 6.91 -18.11
C VAL A 34 -6.22 7.64 -19.43
N ASP A 35 -5.78 6.93 -20.45
CA ASP A 35 -5.76 7.38 -21.84
C ASP A 35 -6.34 6.31 -22.78
N ASN A 36 -7.33 6.71 -23.60
CA ASN A 36 -8.01 5.81 -24.55
C ASN A 36 -8.48 4.50 -23.87
N ASN A 37 -9.17 4.62 -22.73
CA ASN A 37 -9.68 3.52 -21.91
C ASN A 37 -8.60 2.51 -21.44
N LYS A 38 -7.36 2.96 -21.34
CA LYS A 38 -6.25 2.18 -20.79
C LYS A 38 -5.51 2.98 -19.73
N ILE A 39 -5.01 2.29 -18.73
CA ILE A 39 -4.13 2.95 -17.77
C ILE A 39 -2.76 3.12 -18.38
N VAL A 40 -2.32 4.38 -18.45
CA VAL A 40 -0.93 4.76 -18.68
C VAL A 40 -0.29 4.91 -17.31
N SER A 41 0.81 4.21 -17.09
CA SER A 41 1.60 4.33 -15.87
C SER A 41 3.08 4.39 -16.20
N ASP A 42 3.79 5.23 -15.49
CA ASP A 42 5.23 5.37 -15.61
C ASP A 42 5.82 5.57 -14.22
N LYS A 43 6.96 4.95 -13.95
CA LYS A 43 7.61 5.04 -12.64
C LYS A 43 9.12 4.94 -12.76
N ILE A 44 9.82 5.59 -11.82
CA ILE A 44 11.27 5.61 -11.75
C ILE A 44 11.72 5.48 -10.28
N LYS A 45 12.97 5.05 -10.10
CA LYS A 45 13.78 5.31 -8.92
C LYS A 45 14.67 6.52 -9.24
N PRO A 46 14.30 7.73 -8.80
CA PRO A 46 15.05 8.92 -9.19
C PRO A 46 16.35 9.04 -8.37
N ASN A 47 17.42 9.48 -9.02
CA ASN A 47 18.67 9.84 -8.34
C ASN A 47 18.71 11.33 -7.93
N ASN A 48 17.85 12.14 -8.55
CA ASN A 48 17.74 13.57 -8.29
C ASN A 48 16.36 14.10 -8.72
N PHE A 49 16.05 15.33 -8.32
CA PHE A 49 14.79 15.98 -8.65
C PHE A 49 14.59 16.24 -10.14
N ASP A 50 15.65 16.42 -10.91
CA ASP A 50 15.54 16.68 -12.36
C ASP A 50 14.93 15.51 -13.10
N GLN A 51 15.22 14.27 -12.68
CA GLN A 51 14.57 13.07 -13.23
C GLN A 51 13.06 13.03 -12.93
N VAL A 52 12.66 13.40 -11.71
CA VAL A 52 11.24 13.57 -11.35
C VAL A 52 10.57 14.62 -12.23
N LYS A 53 11.21 15.79 -12.38
CA LYS A 53 10.72 16.88 -13.20
C LYS A 53 10.62 16.48 -14.68
N GLN A 54 11.60 15.73 -15.20
CA GLN A 54 11.59 15.24 -16.57
C GLN A 54 10.39 14.30 -16.81
N LEU A 55 10.19 13.30 -15.92
CA LEU A 55 9.06 12.39 -16.03
C LEU A 55 7.72 13.11 -15.89
N PHE A 56 7.59 14.01 -14.92
CA PHE A 56 6.37 14.80 -14.74
C PHE A 56 6.06 15.69 -15.96
N ASN A 57 7.06 16.38 -16.52
CA ASN A 57 6.90 17.24 -17.70
C ASN A 57 6.45 16.48 -18.95
N LYS A 58 6.77 15.18 -19.09
CA LYS A 58 6.26 14.32 -20.17
C LYS A 58 4.72 14.30 -20.19
N TYR A 59 4.08 14.40 -19.01
CA TYR A 59 2.64 14.31 -18.84
C TYR A 59 1.98 15.61 -18.39
N LYS A 60 2.72 16.68 -18.19
CA LYS A 60 2.21 17.96 -17.67
C LYS A 60 1.09 18.57 -18.51
N ASN A 61 1.09 18.30 -19.82
CA ASN A 61 0.14 18.91 -20.76
C ASN A 61 -1.09 18.03 -21.06
N ILE A 62 -1.21 16.86 -20.43
CA ILE A 62 -2.46 16.10 -20.52
C ILE A 62 -3.56 16.89 -19.78
N ASN A 63 -4.77 16.89 -20.36
CA ASN A 63 -5.94 17.55 -19.74
C ASN A 63 -6.86 16.47 -19.13
N LYS A 64 -6.33 15.74 -18.15
CA LYS A 64 -6.98 14.59 -17.51
C LYS A 64 -6.57 14.52 -16.05
N PRO A 65 -7.42 13.93 -15.19
CA PRO A 65 -7.00 13.60 -13.83
C PRO A 65 -5.79 12.67 -13.80
N ILE A 66 -4.92 12.86 -12.82
CA ILE A 66 -3.67 12.11 -12.67
C ILE A 66 -3.43 11.74 -11.21
N GLY A 67 -2.97 10.51 -10.97
CA GLY A 67 -2.38 10.08 -9.71
C GLY A 67 -0.86 10.18 -9.77
N ILE A 68 -0.25 10.72 -8.72
CA ILE A 68 1.19 10.90 -8.56
C ILE A 68 1.59 10.30 -7.22
N HIS A 69 2.72 9.59 -7.17
CA HIS A 69 3.23 9.01 -5.95
C HIS A 69 4.71 9.33 -5.75
N PHE A 70 5.04 9.70 -4.51
CA PHE A 70 6.40 9.83 -4.02
C PHE A 70 6.64 8.79 -2.92
N ARG A 71 7.59 7.89 -3.13
CA ARG A 71 7.88 6.80 -2.21
C ARG A 71 8.91 7.21 -1.17
N PHE A 72 8.61 6.88 0.08
CA PHE A 72 9.57 6.73 1.17
C PHE A 72 9.57 5.25 1.57
N CYS A 73 10.73 4.60 1.47
CA CYS A 73 10.85 3.16 1.69
C CYS A 73 10.80 2.83 3.17
N THR A 74 9.74 2.16 3.60
CA THR A 74 9.60 1.60 4.96
C THR A 74 9.78 0.08 4.95
N ASN A 75 9.39 -0.58 3.85
CA ASN A 75 9.44 -2.01 3.65
C ASN A 75 9.88 -2.38 2.23
N GLY A 76 10.51 -3.56 2.08
CA GLY A 76 11.02 -4.06 0.80
C GLY A 76 12.27 -3.34 0.32
N LEU A 77 12.76 -3.71 -0.85
CA LEU A 77 13.94 -3.08 -1.46
C LEU A 77 13.61 -1.70 -2.03
N THR A 78 14.60 -0.81 -1.99
CA THR A 78 14.53 0.48 -2.69
C THR A 78 14.87 0.28 -4.17
N ASN A 79 13.92 -0.25 -4.93
CA ASN A 79 14.01 -0.53 -6.36
C ASN A 79 12.75 -0.05 -7.09
N ILE A 80 12.77 -0.12 -8.43
CA ILE A 80 11.66 0.33 -9.27
C ILE A 80 10.45 -0.61 -9.16
N GLU A 81 10.65 -1.88 -8.88
CA GLU A 81 9.59 -2.89 -8.74
C GLU A 81 8.67 -2.54 -7.57
N ASN A 82 9.25 -2.02 -6.50
CA ASN A 82 8.53 -1.56 -5.29
C ASN A 82 8.07 -0.10 -5.36
N ALA A 83 8.30 0.62 -6.46
CA ALA A 83 7.73 1.95 -6.67
C ALA A 83 6.29 1.85 -7.18
N HIS A 84 5.42 2.76 -6.73
CA HIS A 84 4.05 2.89 -7.22
C HIS A 84 4.02 3.60 -8.60
N PRO A 85 2.93 3.43 -9.39
CA PRO A 85 1.75 2.62 -9.09
C PRO A 85 1.97 1.12 -9.30
N PHE A 86 1.12 0.32 -8.66
CA PHE A 86 1.06 -1.13 -8.87
C PHE A 86 -0.15 -1.51 -9.69
N LYS A 87 0.04 -2.49 -10.58
CA LYS A 87 -1.03 -3.11 -11.35
C LYS A 87 -1.70 -4.20 -10.51
N ILE A 88 -3.01 -4.10 -10.31
CA ILE A 88 -3.83 -5.16 -9.71
C ILE A 88 -4.39 -6.04 -10.82
N THR A 89 -5.18 -5.45 -11.73
CA THR A 89 -5.76 -6.12 -12.88
C THR A 89 -5.38 -5.41 -14.17
N LYS A 90 -5.91 -5.85 -15.30
CA LYS A 90 -5.75 -5.14 -16.59
C LYS A 90 -6.23 -3.69 -16.50
N ASN A 91 -7.31 -3.44 -15.74
CA ASN A 91 -8.02 -2.16 -15.72
C ASN A 91 -7.95 -1.43 -14.38
N ILE A 92 -7.35 -2.02 -13.33
CA ILE A 92 -7.26 -1.42 -11.99
C ILE A 92 -5.81 -1.34 -11.55
N TYR A 93 -5.38 -0.14 -11.16
CA TYR A 93 -4.08 0.13 -10.55
C TYR A 93 -4.26 0.82 -9.20
N LEU A 94 -3.21 0.76 -8.38
CA LEU A 94 -3.22 1.25 -7.00
C LEU A 94 -1.96 2.03 -6.66
N MET A 95 -2.12 3.07 -5.83
CA MET A 95 -1.09 3.71 -5.03
C MET A 95 -1.48 3.64 -3.55
N HIS A 96 -0.51 3.42 -2.67
CA HIS A 96 -0.71 3.34 -1.22
C HIS A 96 0.21 4.31 -0.49
N ASN A 97 -0.30 4.93 0.57
CA ASN A 97 0.46 5.74 1.52
C ASN A 97 0.12 5.35 2.95
N GLY A 98 1.05 4.71 3.60
CA GLY A 98 1.00 4.31 5.00
C GLY A 98 2.37 3.81 5.48
N PRO A 99 2.55 3.60 6.80
CA PRO A 99 3.80 3.11 7.36
C PRO A 99 4.04 1.63 7.07
N LYS A 100 3.05 0.79 7.27
CA LYS A 100 3.09 -0.66 7.05
C LYS A 100 1.66 -1.21 7.10
N LEU A 101 1.28 -1.96 6.08
CA LEU A 101 0.02 -2.70 6.08
C LEU A 101 0.05 -3.85 7.11
N PRO A 102 -1.06 -4.13 7.79
CA PRO A 102 -1.14 -5.19 8.80
C PRO A 102 -1.27 -6.59 8.15
N ILE A 103 -0.25 -6.96 7.37
CA ILE A 103 -0.13 -8.26 6.71
C ILE A 103 1.19 -8.93 7.06
N PRO A 104 1.26 -10.26 7.09
CA PRO A 104 2.50 -11.02 7.14
C PRO A 104 3.41 -10.64 5.96
N ILE A 105 4.71 -10.51 6.23
CA ILE A 105 5.72 -10.26 5.20
C ILE A 105 6.33 -11.59 4.77
N ILE A 106 5.91 -12.09 3.63
CA ILE A 106 6.34 -13.38 3.06
C ILE A 106 7.65 -13.21 2.30
N ASP A 107 7.84 -12.09 1.60
CA ASP A 107 9.04 -11.78 0.81
C ASP A 107 9.62 -10.41 1.22
N ASN A 108 10.78 -10.43 1.88
CA ASN A 108 11.46 -9.21 2.31
C ASN A 108 11.98 -8.32 1.16
N ASN A 109 12.02 -8.82 -0.08
CA ASN A 109 12.37 -8.02 -1.27
C ASN A 109 11.18 -7.21 -1.81
N MET A 110 9.96 -7.64 -1.51
CA MET A 110 8.72 -6.98 -1.92
C MET A 110 8.23 -6.03 -0.83
N SER A 111 7.70 -4.87 -1.22
CA SER A 111 6.99 -4.01 -0.27
C SER A 111 5.72 -4.71 0.23
N ASP A 112 5.27 -4.34 1.43
CA ASP A 112 3.99 -4.76 1.98
C ASP A 112 2.82 -4.51 1.03
N THR A 113 2.76 -3.33 0.41
CA THR A 113 1.75 -3.00 -0.61
C THR A 113 1.79 -3.96 -1.81
N HIS A 114 2.98 -4.32 -2.28
CA HIS A 114 3.11 -5.26 -3.40
C HIS A 114 2.60 -6.65 -3.01
N GLN A 115 2.91 -7.12 -1.79
CA GLN A 115 2.42 -8.38 -1.25
C GLN A 115 0.91 -8.33 -1.01
N PHE A 116 0.39 -7.24 -0.44
CA PHE A 116 -1.04 -7.05 -0.24
C PHE A 116 -1.83 -7.13 -1.56
N ILE A 117 -1.30 -6.52 -2.61
CA ILE A 117 -1.91 -6.64 -3.94
C ILE A 117 -1.86 -8.09 -4.44
N LYS A 118 -0.69 -8.73 -4.35
CA LYS A 118 -0.47 -10.06 -4.92
C LYS A 118 -1.34 -11.12 -4.26
N TYR A 119 -1.42 -11.11 -2.93
CA TYR A 119 -2.01 -12.20 -2.16
C TYR A 119 -3.46 -11.92 -1.71
N TYR A 120 -3.89 -10.64 -1.65
CA TYR A 120 -5.21 -10.28 -1.14
C TYR A 120 -6.08 -9.56 -2.18
N LEU A 121 -5.67 -8.41 -2.70
CA LEU A 121 -6.54 -7.61 -3.58
C LEU A 121 -6.73 -8.22 -4.97
N LYS A 122 -5.66 -8.76 -5.57
CA LYS A 122 -5.72 -9.28 -6.94
C LYS A 122 -6.66 -10.45 -7.10
N PRO A 123 -6.66 -11.49 -6.24
CA PRO A 123 -7.64 -12.58 -6.31
C PRO A 123 -9.09 -12.09 -6.28
N ILE A 124 -9.39 -11.14 -5.42
CA ILE A 124 -10.73 -10.58 -5.26
C ILE A 124 -11.13 -9.74 -6.49
N LEU A 125 -10.29 -8.78 -6.86
CA LEU A 125 -10.63 -7.78 -7.88
C LEU A 125 -10.52 -8.30 -9.33
N LEU A 126 -9.84 -9.43 -9.56
CA LEU A 126 -9.92 -10.13 -10.85
C LEU A 126 -11.33 -10.65 -11.14
N ASN A 127 -12.01 -11.16 -10.13
CA ASN A 127 -13.35 -11.74 -10.25
C ASN A 127 -14.45 -10.69 -10.10
N LYS A 128 -14.26 -9.71 -9.22
CA LYS A 128 -15.26 -8.70 -8.88
C LYS A 128 -14.63 -7.28 -8.89
N PRO A 129 -14.23 -6.75 -10.06
CA PRO A 129 -13.55 -5.44 -10.14
C PRO A 129 -14.40 -4.28 -9.63
N ALA A 130 -15.74 -4.38 -9.70
CA ALA A 130 -16.67 -3.36 -9.23
C ALA A 130 -16.69 -3.17 -7.70
N LEU A 131 -16.08 -4.07 -6.92
CA LEU A 131 -16.00 -3.95 -5.45
C LEU A 131 -15.32 -2.67 -5.00
N ILE A 132 -14.39 -2.11 -5.78
CA ILE A 132 -13.77 -0.81 -5.42
C ILE A 132 -14.79 0.33 -5.31
N TYR A 133 -16.02 0.15 -5.79
CA TYR A 133 -17.14 1.10 -5.69
C TYR A 133 -18.17 0.70 -4.65
N ASP A 134 -18.05 -0.48 -4.07
CA ASP A 134 -18.97 -0.98 -3.04
C ASP A 134 -18.62 -0.35 -1.70
N SER A 135 -19.62 0.26 -1.04
CA SER A 135 -19.40 0.99 0.21
C SER A 135 -18.94 0.07 1.33
N LYS A 136 -19.48 -1.16 1.41
CA LYS A 136 -19.10 -2.10 2.46
C LYS A 136 -17.67 -2.60 2.28
N PHE A 137 -17.26 -2.84 1.01
CA PHE A 137 -15.86 -3.17 0.72
C PHE A 137 -14.93 -2.02 1.10
N GLN A 138 -15.30 -0.76 0.79
CA GLN A 138 -14.51 0.42 1.15
C GLN A 138 -14.40 0.56 2.68
N GLU A 139 -15.51 0.46 3.42
CA GLU A 139 -15.53 0.50 4.88
C GLU A 139 -14.63 -0.58 5.51
N ASN A 140 -14.74 -1.83 5.05
CA ASN A 140 -13.90 -2.92 5.54
C ASN A 140 -12.41 -2.68 5.21
N LEU A 141 -12.12 -2.12 4.03
CA LEU A 141 -10.76 -1.79 3.65
C LEU A 141 -10.20 -0.62 4.49
N GLU A 142 -11.00 0.41 4.78
CA GLU A 142 -10.65 1.51 5.69
C GLU A 142 -10.34 0.98 7.10
N GLU A 143 -11.17 0.11 7.63
CA GLU A 143 -10.95 -0.52 8.94
C GLU A 143 -9.65 -1.33 8.96
N PHE A 144 -9.41 -2.13 7.90
CA PHE A 144 -8.22 -2.96 7.79
C PHE A 144 -6.92 -2.14 7.69
N ILE A 145 -6.91 -1.06 6.88
CA ILE A 145 -5.70 -0.25 6.67
C ILE A 145 -5.54 0.87 7.72
N GLY A 146 -6.54 1.09 8.58
CA GLY A 146 -6.54 2.15 9.60
C GLY A 146 -6.39 3.53 8.96
N ASN A 147 -5.37 4.30 9.36
CA ASN A 147 -5.15 5.66 8.85
C ASN A 147 -4.38 5.73 7.51
N ASP A 148 -4.05 4.59 6.91
CA ASP A 148 -3.39 4.55 5.61
C ASP A 148 -4.34 5.00 4.49
N LYS A 149 -3.82 5.38 3.34
CA LYS A 149 -4.61 5.86 2.21
C LYS A 149 -4.32 5.02 0.97
N ILE A 150 -5.37 4.66 0.25
CA ILE A 150 -5.24 3.99 -1.04
C ILE A 150 -5.92 4.83 -2.11
N LEU A 151 -5.24 4.97 -3.25
CA LEU A 151 -5.78 5.56 -4.47
C LEU A 151 -5.86 4.48 -5.54
N PHE A 152 -7.07 4.05 -5.86
CA PHE A 152 -7.33 3.21 -7.03
C PHE A 152 -7.55 4.06 -8.29
N LEU A 153 -7.19 3.50 -9.44
CA LEU A 153 -7.57 4.00 -10.75
C LEU A 153 -8.20 2.87 -11.57
N ASP A 154 -9.40 3.10 -12.05
CA ASP A 154 -10.12 2.20 -12.94
C ASP A 154 -10.23 2.80 -14.35
N SER A 155 -9.70 2.10 -15.35
CA SER A 155 -9.76 2.56 -16.74
C SER A 155 -11.11 2.31 -17.42
N GLU A 156 -11.91 1.36 -16.94
CA GLU A 156 -13.24 1.09 -17.52
C GLU A 156 -14.23 2.21 -17.17
N GLN A 157 -14.19 2.66 -15.91
CA GLN A 157 -15.02 3.76 -15.44
C GLN A 157 -14.36 5.13 -15.62
N ASN A 158 -13.07 5.15 -16.02
CA ASN A 158 -12.24 6.36 -16.09
C ASN A 158 -12.29 7.17 -14.78
N LYS A 159 -12.13 6.49 -13.65
CA LYS A 159 -12.38 7.06 -12.33
C LYS A 159 -11.31 6.68 -11.32
N PHE A 160 -10.97 7.66 -10.48
CA PHE A 160 -10.22 7.43 -9.24
C PHE A 160 -11.18 7.13 -8.09
N VAL A 161 -10.77 6.20 -7.21
CA VAL A 161 -11.43 5.93 -5.93
C VAL A 161 -10.38 6.09 -4.84
N ILE A 162 -10.70 6.84 -3.80
CA ILE A 162 -9.82 7.10 -2.67
C ILE A 162 -10.41 6.43 -1.44
N ILE A 163 -9.62 5.61 -0.76
CA ILE A 163 -9.94 5.05 0.55
C ILE A 163 -9.30 5.95 1.61
N ASN A 164 -10.04 6.29 2.66
CA ASN A 164 -9.70 7.29 3.68
C ASN A 164 -9.46 8.68 3.08
N GLU A 165 -10.31 9.11 2.14
CA GLU A 165 -10.21 10.43 1.50
C GLU A 165 -10.25 11.58 2.50
N GLN A 166 -11.05 11.45 3.57
CA GLN A 166 -11.21 12.42 4.66
C GLN A 166 -9.92 12.67 5.45
N GLU A 167 -9.00 11.69 5.46
CA GLU A 167 -7.70 11.79 6.13
C GLU A 167 -6.64 12.53 5.31
N GLY A 168 -7.00 12.97 4.11
CA GLY A 168 -6.15 13.75 3.22
C GLY A 168 -6.36 15.26 3.34
N ASN A 169 -5.71 16.00 2.48
CA ASN A 169 -5.75 17.47 2.44
C ASN A 169 -6.03 17.92 1.02
N TYR A 170 -6.88 18.93 0.86
CA TYR A 170 -7.13 19.57 -0.43
C TYR A 170 -6.35 20.89 -0.59
N LYS A 171 -5.81 21.11 -1.79
CA LYS A 171 -5.21 22.37 -2.24
C LYS A 171 -5.45 22.54 -3.74
N ASN A 172 -6.08 23.63 -4.15
CA ASN A 172 -6.38 23.93 -5.57
C ASN A 172 -7.06 22.77 -6.29
N ASP A 173 -8.09 22.17 -5.67
CA ASP A 173 -8.84 21.01 -6.14
C ASP A 173 -8.02 19.72 -6.30
N ASN A 174 -6.78 19.71 -5.87
CA ASN A 174 -5.95 18.51 -5.77
C ASN A 174 -6.02 17.94 -4.36
N TRP A 175 -6.15 16.64 -4.27
CA TRP A 175 -6.06 15.90 -3.01
C TRP A 175 -4.63 15.40 -2.77
N TYR A 176 -4.18 15.54 -1.53
CA TYR A 176 -2.86 15.10 -1.03
C TYR A 176 -3.06 14.18 0.17
N SER A 177 -2.46 13.01 0.16
CA SER A 177 -2.64 12.02 1.23
C SER A 177 -2.02 12.42 2.59
N ASN A 178 -1.16 13.45 2.62
CA ASN A 178 -0.60 14.06 3.82
C ASN A 178 -0.09 15.47 3.52
N THR A 179 0.69 16.06 4.43
CA THR A 179 1.17 17.44 4.32
C THR A 179 2.64 17.61 3.89
N TYR A 180 3.31 16.54 3.45
CA TYR A 180 4.75 16.54 3.10
C TYR A 180 5.10 17.34 1.85
N TRP A 181 4.11 17.83 1.11
CA TRP A 181 4.26 18.81 0.04
C TRP A 181 4.38 20.24 0.55
N LYS A 182 4.07 20.51 1.84
CA LYS A 182 4.19 21.86 2.43
C LYS A 182 5.66 22.13 2.72
N LYS A 183 6.14 23.29 2.31
CA LYS A 183 7.48 23.77 2.67
C LYS A 183 7.57 23.90 4.19
N THR A 184 8.33 23.02 4.82
CA THR A 184 8.69 23.16 6.23
C THR A 184 9.81 24.19 6.33
N ASN A 185 9.60 25.26 7.12
CA ASN A 185 10.71 26.12 7.50
C ASN A 185 11.69 25.26 8.31
N LEU A 186 12.81 24.91 7.72
CA LEU A 186 13.84 24.00 8.24
C LEU A 186 14.46 24.43 9.59
N ILE A 187 14.04 25.54 10.18
CA ILE A 187 14.57 26.04 11.45
C ILE A 187 14.25 25.14 12.65
N ASN A 188 13.24 24.28 12.56
CA ASN A 188 12.83 23.42 13.69
C ASN A 188 13.15 21.92 13.55
N TYR A 189 13.58 21.42 12.40
CA TYR A 189 13.81 19.99 12.21
C TYR A 189 15.19 19.51 12.68
N HIS A 190 16.22 20.35 12.62
CA HIS A 190 17.55 19.96 13.13
C HIS A 190 17.58 19.75 14.64
N ASN A 191 16.68 20.38 15.39
CA ASN A 191 16.59 20.19 16.84
C ASN A 191 15.70 19.02 17.28
N TYR A 192 14.89 18.44 16.38
CA TYR A 192 14.03 17.33 16.71
C TYR A 192 14.68 15.95 16.45
N PHE A 193 15.64 15.87 15.50
CA PHE A 193 16.34 14.64 15.15
C PHE A 193 17.72 14.48 15.77
N SER A 194 18.22 15.49 16.53
CA SER A 194 19.52 15.41 17.18
C SER A 194 19.51 14.77 18.58
N HIS A 195 18.34 14.38 19.11
CA HIS A 195 18.23 13.69 20.39
C HIS A 195 17.30 12.48 20.32
N ASN A 196 17.91 11.32 20.15
CA ASN A 196 17.59 10.06 20.84
C ASN A 196 16.29 9.30 20.59
N ASP A 197 15.69 9.23 19.39
CA ASP A 197 14.58 8.29 19.25
C ASP A 197 14.74 7.20 18.16
N TYR A 198 15.70 7.34 17.25
CA TYR A 198 15.98 6.26 16.28
C TYR A 198 16.82 5.10 16.86
N GLY A 199 17.46 5.30 18.00
CA GLY A 199 18.24 4.28 18.70
C GLY A 199 17.38 3.31 19.53
N ASN A 200 16.23 3.74 20.01
CA ASN A 200 15.38 2.92 20.90
C ASN A 200 14.38 2.02 20.18
N TYR A 201 14.03 2.31 18.93
CA TYR A 201 13.14 1.41 18.18
C TYR A 201 13.81 0.10 17.72
N LYS A 202 15.16 0.07 17.63
CA LYS A 202 15.88 -1.18 17.30
C LYS A 202 16.20 -2.04 18.52
N ASN A 203 16.17 -1.49 19.73
CA ASN A 203 16.56 -2.23 20.93
C ASN A 203 15.41 -2.65 21.85
N SER A 204 14.18 -2.25 21.60
CA SER A 204 13.03 -2.68 22.40
C SER A 204 12.49 -4.07 22.03
N TYR A 205 12.99 -4.67 20.95
CA TYR A 205 12.62 -6.04 20.54
C TYR A 205 13.69 -7.10 20.82
N LEU A 206 14.78 -6.75 21.53
CA LEU A 206 15.89 -7.68 21.77
C LEU A 206 16.12 -8.04 23.23
N ASN A 207 15.23 -7.68 24.16
CA ASN A 207 15.33 -8.05 25.57
C ASN A 207 13.97 -8.51 26.12
N GLU A 208 13.41 -9.56 25.56
CA GLU A 208 12.51 -10.45 26.27
C GLU A 208 13.23 -11.80 26.36
N GLU A 209 13.38 -12.26 27.58
CA GLU A 209 14.07 -13.49 27.95
C GLU A 209 13.52 -14.68 27.19
N GLU A 210 14.41 -15.46 26.59
CA GLU A 210 14.10 -16.78 26.02
C GLU A 210 13.63 -17.70 27.19
N GLU A 211 12.34 -17.73 27.46
CA GLU A 211 11.75 -18.90 28.08
C GLU A 211 11.61 -19.97 26.99
N GLU A 212 12.46 -20.99 27.07
CA GLU A 212 12.34 -22.21 26.28
C GLU A 212 10.98 -22.89 26.58
N PHE A 213 9.97 -22.51 25.80
CA PHE A 213 8.79 -23.35 25.63
C PHE A 213 9.10 -24.30 24.47
N GLU A 214 9.36 -25.59 24.80
CA GLU A 214 9.27 -26.67 23.81
C GLU A 214 7.82 -26.74 23.31
N PHE A 215 7.53 -25.95 22.29
CA PHE A 215 6.25 -25.97 21.61
C PHE A 215 6.26 -27.08 20.56
N ASN A 216 5.30 -27.96 20.65
CA ASN A 216 5.15 -29.11 19.75
C ASN A 216 4.60 -28.59 18.39
N GLN A 217 5.49 -28.04 17.55
CA GLN A 217 5.18 -27.41 16.26
C GLN A 217 4.40 -28.33 15.33
N ASP A 218 4.68 -29.63 15.35
CA ASP A 218 4.05 -30.61 14.45
C ASP A 218 2.55 -30.77 14.70
N GLN A 219 2.08 -30.74 15.94
CA GLN A 219 0.65 -30.87 16.25
C GLN A 219 -0.17 -29.62 15.89
N GLN A 220 0.44 -28.44 15.96
CA GLN A 220 -0.21 -27.19 15.56
C GLN A 220 -0.28 -27.07 14.05
N PHE A 221 0.76 -27.48 13.33
CA PHE A 221 0.79 -27.53 11.88
C PHE A 221 -0.32 -28.39 11.28
N ASP A 222 -0.53 -29.58 11.83
CA ASP A 222 -1.59 -30.48 11.35
C ASP A 222 -3.01 -29.94 11.65
N LYS A 223 -3.18 -29.22 12.75
CA LYS A 223 -4.46 -28.59 13.10
C LYS A 223 -4.80 -27.44 12.17
N ILE A 224 -3.82 -26.62 11.80
CA ILE A 224 -4.00 -25.46 10.92
C ILE A 224 -4.39 -25.90 9.50
N LYS A 225 -3.84 -26.99 8.99
CA LYS A 225 -4.16 -27.54 7.67
C LYS A 225 -5.63 -27.98 7.49
N THR A 226 -6.34 -28.21 8.57
CA THR A 226 -7.77 -28.59 8.53
C THR A 226 -8.72 -27.41 8.53
N ILE A 227 -8.22 -26.18 8.57
CA ILE A 227 -9.02 -24.96 8.61
C ILE A 227 -9.50 -24.62 7.21
N ASN A 228 -10.82 -24.59 7.04
CA ASN A 228 -11.45 -24.33 5.74
C ASN A 228 -12.46 -23.17 5.78
N SER A 229 -12.73 -22.58 6.95
CA SER A 229 -13.68 -21.48 7.09
C SER A 229 -13.22 -20.45 8.13
N VAL A 230 -13.79 -19.26 8.04
CA VAL A 230 -13.60 -18.19 9.05
C VAL A 230 -14.08 -18.63 10.43
N GLN A 231 -15.16 -19.40 10.48
CA GLN A 231 -15.68 -19.93 11.74
C GLN A 231 -14.67 -20.86 12.42
N ASP A 232 -13.93 -21.67 11.63
CA ASP A 232 -12.87 -22.52 12.18
C ASP A 232 -11.76 -21.70 12.83
N ILE A 233 -11.42 -20.52 12.28
CA ILE A 233 -10.45 -19.60 12.90
C ILE A 233 -10.93 -19.12 14.25
N VAL A 234 -12.17 -18.64 14.31
CA VAL A 234 -12.77 -18.11 15.54
C VAL A 234 -12.88 -19.20 16.60
N ASP A 235 -13.37 -20.39 16.22
CA ASP A 235 -13.56 -21.52 17.11
C ASP A 235 -12.24 -22.08 17.66
N ASN A 236 -11.18 -22.03 16.87
CA ASN A 236 -9.85 -22.50 17.28
C ASN A 236 -8.98 -21.40 17.90
N LYS A 237 -9.44 -20.15 17.94
CA LYS A 237 -8.71 -18.99 18.49
C LYS A 237 -7.32 -18.83 17.83
N LEU A 238 -7.27 -18.97 16.51
CA LEU A 238 -6.04 -18.83 15.76
C LEU A 238 -5.53 -17.37 15.85
N ASP A 239 -4.25 -17.24 16.03
CA ASP A 239 -3.58 -15.96 15.99
C ASP A 239 -3.02 -15.64 14.58
N ILE A 240 -2.30 -14.53 14.49
CA ILE A 240 -1.75 -14.05 13.22
C ILE A 240 -0.71 -15.02 12.64
N ASP A 241 0.06 -15.69 13.49
CA ASP A 241 1.11 -16.62 13.05
C ASP A 241 0.49 -17.91 12.50
N ASP A 242 -0.59 -18.38 13.12
CA ASP A 242 -1.41 -19.50 12.65
C ASP A 242 -2.03 -19.20 11.26
N LEU A 243 -2.50 -17.97 11.06
CA LEU A 243 -3.04 -17.52 9.77
C LEU A 243 -1.96 -17.45 8.69
N GLU A 244 -0.74 -17.03 9.03
CA GLU A 244 0.40 -17.05 8.09
C GLU A 244 0.70 -18.47 7.60
N ILE A 245 0.70 -19.46 8.52
CA ILE A 245 0.92 -20.87 8.20
C ILE A 245 -0.17 -21.37 7.26
N LEU A 246 -1.44 -21.07 7.54
CA LEU A 246 -2.58 -21.48 6.72
C LEU A 246 -2.49 -20.90 5.29
N VAL A 247 -2.20 -19.61 5.18
CA VAL A 247 -2.04 -18.92 3.88
C VAL A 247 -0.90 -19.54 3.08
N ARG A 248 0.23 -19.82 3.74
CA ARG A 248 1.39 -20.43 3.11
C ARG A 248 1.08 -21.84 2.60
N ASP A 249 0.43 -22.68 3.40
CA ASP A 249 0.05 -24.04 3.02
C ASP A 249 -0.88 -24.05 1.80
N LYS A 250 -1.89 -23.18 1.79
CA LYS A 250 -2.81 -23.08 0.64
C LYS A 250 -2.11 -22.59 -0.65
N ILE A 251 -1.15 -21.69 -0.55
CA ILE A 251 -0.35 -21.24 -1.70
C ILE A 251 0.56 -22.38 -2.22
N GLU A 252 1.26 -23.08 -1.33
CA GLU A 252 2.16 -24.18 -1.69
C GLU A 252 1.42 -25.36 -2.34
N ASN A 253 0.16 -25.58 -1.97
CA ASN A 253 -0.68 -26.63 -2.53
C ASN A 253 -1.49 -26.18 -3.77
N ASN A 254 -1.23 -25.00 -4.33
CA ASN A 254 -1.96 -24.43 -5.46
C ASN A 254 -3.48 -24.26 -5.22
N GLN A 255 -3.89 -24.03 -3.98
CA GLN A 255 -5.28 -23.79 -3.58
C GLN A 255 -5.64 -22.30 -3.55
N GLU A 256 -5.21 -21.57 -4.58
CA GLU A 256 -5.38 -20.10 -4.65
C GLU A 256 -6.87 -19.69 -4.71
N GLU A 257 -7.72 -20.50 -5.31
CA GLU A 257 -9.18 -20.23 -5.36
C GLU A 257 -9.83 -20.40 -3.99
N GLU A 258 -9.44 -21.42 -3.22
CA GLU A 258 -9.92 -21.63 -1.85
C GLU A 258 -9.43 -20.53 -0.91
N LEU A 259 -8.18 -20.11 -1.08
CA LEU A 259 -7.61 -18.99 -0.33
C LEU A 259 -8.36 -17.68 -0.65
N ALA A 260 -8.67 -17.43 -1.91
CA ALA A 260 -9.44 -16.26 -2.32
C ALA A 260 -10.85 -16.25 -1.73
N GLN A 261 -11.52 -17.41 -1.69
CA GLN A 261 -12.83 -17.55 -1.05
C GLN A 261 -12.73 -17.34 0.47
N PHE A 262 -11.71 -17.92 1.10
CA PHE A 262 -11.46 -17.76 2.53
C PHE A 262 -11.23 -16.30 2.94
N ILE A 263 -10.42 -15.57 2.18
CA ILE A 263 -10.20 -14.13 2.39
C ILE A 263 -11.50 -13.33 2.14
N HIS A 264 -12.26 -13.69 1.12
CA HIS A 264 -13.56 -13.11 0.87
C HIS A 264 -14.50 -13.29 2.08
N ASP A 265 -14.53 -14.49 2.66
CA ASP A 265 -15.39 -14.80 3.81
C ASP A 265 -14.92 -14.06 5.07
N LEU A 266 -13.61 -13.89 5.28
CA LEU A 266 -13.04 -13.04 6.34
C LEU A 266 -13.52 -11.59 6.24
N ILE A 267 -13.63 -11.05 5.02
CA ILE A 267 -14.05 -9.66 4.78
C ILE A 267 -15.58 -9.48 4.92
N TYR A 268 -16.36 -10.53 4.64
CA TYR A 268 -17.83 -10.41 4.53
C TYR A 268 -18.63 -11.10 5.63
N GLN A 269 -18.01 -11.89 6.51
CA GLN A 269 -18.69 -12.61 7.60
C GLN A 269 -18.27 -12.14 8.99
N SER A 270 -17.25 -11.27 9.09
CA SER A 270 -16.85 -10.59 10.33
C SER A 270 -17.62 -9.27 10.45
#